data_6f051b0b49d00bceefce94b4d3033aaa
#
_entry.id   6f051b0b49d00bceefce94b4d3033aaa
#
_cell.length_a   1.000
_cell.length_b   1.000
_cell.length_c   1.000
_cell.angle_alpha   90.00
_cell.angle_beta   90.00
_cell.angle_gamma   90.00
#
_symmetry.space_group_name_H-M   'P 1'
#
loop_
_entity.id
_entity.type
_entity.pdbx_description
1 polymer ?
#
loop_
_entity_poly.entity_id
_entity_poly.type
_entity_poly.pdbx_seq_one_letter_code
_entity_poly.pdbx_strand_id
1 'polypeptide(L)'
;EITTRLVGSEMCIRDRVLADDLGIERLYWLFRYDRASDFHKLVYAIKYHSNLELGVWIGKMLGERMKDVRGIDCIIPVPLHPEREKKRGFNQAFLIGTGIASVLGGRIEPEVLKRVVNTSSQTGLERGQRADNMAEAFELGDTVQVEGCHVLLVDDVVTSGATIRACMMELSKIKGVRVSVACLGKSGSI
;
A
#
# COMPACT_ATOMS: atom_id res chain seq x y z
N GLU A 1 19.09 18.16 -9.67
CA GLU A 1 20.12 17.27 -9.03
C GLU A 1 19.57 16.35 -7.91
N ILE A 2 18.28 16.39 -7.62
CA ILE A 2 17.63 15.50 -6.61
C ILE A 2 17.33 14.10 -7.19
N THR A 3 17.30 13.95 -8.50
CA THR A 3 16.82 12.75 -9.17
C THR A 3 17.84 11.58 -9.25
N THR A 4 19.11 11.82 -9.09
CA THR A 4 20.15 10.81 -9.38
C THR A 4 20.54 9.94 -8.18
N ARG A 5 20.13 10.28 -6.96
CA ARG A 5 20.44 9.50 -5.73
C ARG A 5 19.32 8.56 -5.26
N LEU A 6 18.19 8.55 -5.96
CA LEU A 6 17.00 7.74 -5.63
C LEU A 6 16.97 6.39 -6.37
N VAL A 7 18.01 6.05 -7.13
CA VAL A 7 18.04 4.85 -7.96
C VAL A 7 18.84 3.76 -7.25
N GLY A 8 18.19 3.01 -6.40
CA GLY A 8 18.64 1.69 -5.99
C GLY A 8 17.79 0.64 -6.70
N SER A 9 18.28 0.08 -7.79
CA SER A 9 17.68 -1.05 -8.50
C SER A 9 18.07 -2.39 -7.87
N GLU A 10 18.25 -2.44 -6.56
CA GLU A 10 18.53 -3.69 -5.85
C GLU A 10 17.33 -4.03 -4.98
N MET A 11 16.62 -5.07 -5.40
CA MET A 11 15.76 -5.81 -4.50
C MET A 11 16.68 -6.44 -3.44
N CYS A 12 16.92 -5.70 -2.37
CA CYS A 12 17.81 -6.09 -1.29
C CYS A 12 17.33 -7.44 -0.73
N ILE A 13 18.27 -8.31 -0.32
CA ILE A 13 17.96 -9.58 0.36
C ILE A 13 16.98 -9.39 1.53
N ARG A 14 17.03 -8.23 2.20
CA ARG A 14 16.05 -7.84 3.25
C ARG A 14 14.63 -7.67 2.75
N ASP A 15 14.42 -7.27 1.50
CA ASP A 15 13.08 -7.11 0.94
C ASP A 15 12.45 -8.46 0.60
N ARG A 16 13.25 -9.48 0.31
CA ARG A 16 12.77 -10.88 0.21
C ARG A 16 12.32 -11.41 1.57
N VAL A 17 13.12 -11.22 2.61
CA VAL A 17 12.76 -11.67 3.97
C VAL A 17 11.44 -11.05 4.42
N LEU A 18 11.23 -9.74 4.15
CA LEU A 18 9.97 -9.09 4.47
C LEU A 18 8.82 -9.61 3.60
N ALA A 19 9.06 -9.87 2.32
CA ALA A 19 8.06 -10.43 1.43
C ALA A 19 7.65 -11.84 1.87
N ASP A 20 8.61 -12.68 2.23
CA ASP A 20 8.36 -14.02 2.77
C ASP A 20 7.58 -13.96 4.09
N ASP A 21 7.97 -13.07 5.01
CA ASP A 21 7.28 -12.86 6.30
C ASP A 21 5.85 -12.33 6.13
N LEU A 22 5.59 -11.54 5.10
CA LEU A 22 4.27 -11.01 4.77
C LEU A 22 3.44 -11.96 3.88
N GLY A 23 4.02 -13.03 3.35
CA GLY A 23 3.36 -13.95 2.42
C GLY A 23 3.04 -13.30 1.06
N ILE A 24 3.83 -12.33 0.63
CA ILE A 24 3.68 -11.61 -0.64
C ILE A 24 4.77 -12.00 -1.63
N GLU A 25 4.47 -11.91 -2.94
CA GLU A 25 5.46 -12.25 -3.97
C GLU A 25 6.59 -11.23 -4.04
N ARG A 26 6.23 -9.92 -4.02
CA ARG A 26 7.21 -8.83 -4.13
C ARG A 26 6.72 -7.57 -3.41
N LEU A 27 7.70 -6.75 -2.97
CA LEU A 27 7.46 -5.42 -2.42
C LEU A 27 8.19 -4.38 -3.28
N TYR A 28 7.43 -3.41 -3.80
CA TYR A 28 7.93 -2.28 -4.59
C TYR A 28 7.81 -0.99 -3.79
N TRP A 29 8.84 -0.15 -3.82
CA TRP A 29 8.84 1.13 -3.09
C TRP A 29 9.74 2.17 -3.77
N LEU A 30 9.43 3.46 -3.55
CA LEU A 30 10.19 4.57 -4.13
C LEU A 30 11.35 5.02 -3.26
N PHE A 31 11.11 5.16 -1.95
CA PHE A 31 12.10 5.73 -1.05
C PHE A 31 12.10 5.06 0.33
N ARG A 32 13.23 5.14 1.01
CA ARG A 32 13.34 4.74 2.40
C ARG A 32 12.59 5.75 3.27
N TYR A 33 11.61 5.30 4.03
CA TYR A 33 10.84 6.13 4.92
C TYR A 33 11.57 6.30 6.25
N ASP A 34 11.96 7.55 6.55
CA ASP A 34 12.48 7.97 7.84
C ASP A 34 11.69 9.22 8.27
N ARG A 35 11.35 9.31 9.56
CA ARG A 35 10.62 10.47 10.11
C ARG A 35 11.41 11.78 9.99
N ALA A 36 12.75 11.71 9.95
CA ALA A 36 13.63 12.85 9.77
C ALA A 36 13.83 13.25 8.31
N SER A 37 13.36 12.44 7.35
CA SER A 37 13.57 12.69 5.92
C SER A 37 12.52 13.66 5.34
N ASP A 38 12.88 14.37 4.28
CA ASP A 38 11.93 15.22 3.54
C ASP A 38 10.78 14.43 2.91
N PHE A 39 10.93 13.12 2.72
CA PHE A 39 9.86 12.24 2.24
C PHE A 39 8.69 12.13 3.23
N HIS A 40 8.92 12.33 4.53
CA HIS A 40 7.83 12.46 5.48
C HIS A 40 6.92 13.64 5.13
N LYS A 41 7.50 14.80 4.74
CA LYS A 41 6.74 15.98 4.31
C LYS A 41 5.92 15.70 3.06
N LEU A 42 6.47 14.93 2.10
CA LEU A 42 5.77 14.54 0.88
C LEU A 42 4.55 13.67 1.18
N VAL A 43 4.71 12.62 1.99
CA VAL A 43 3.60 11.76 2.43
C VAL A 43 2.55 12.57 3.21
N TYR A 44 3.00 13.50 4.04
CA TYR A 44 2.11 14.41 4.77
C TYR A 44 1.34 15.32 3.82
N ALA A 45 2.00 15.88 2.80
CA ALA A 45 1.35 16.74 1.80
C ALA A 45 0.24 15.99 1.04
N ILE A 46 0.49 14.73 0.65
CA ILE A 46 -0.55 13.90 0.02
C ILE A 46 -1.72 13.67 0.99
N LYS A 47 -1.46 13.45 2.28
CA LYS A 47 -2.49 13.14 3.27
C LYS A 47 -3.38 14.33 3.66
N TYR A 48 -2.85 15.55 3.66
CA TYR A 48 -3.50 16.68 4.35
C TYR A 48 -3.68 17.93 3.50
N HIS A 49 -3.02 18.06 2.36
CA HIS A 49 -3.13 19.27 1.52
C HIS A 49 -4.09 19.11 0.34
N SER A 50 -4.92 18.07 0.30
CA SER A 50 -5.91 17.79 -0.76
C SER A 50 -5.33 17.88 -2.18
N ASN A 51 -4.02 17.60 -2.32
CA ASN A 51 -3.35 17.62 -3.61
C ASN A 51 -3.51 16.26 -4.29
N LEU A 52 -4.68 16.06 -4.91
CA LEU A 52 -5.03 14.79 -5.58
C LEU A 52 -4.06 14.50 -6.73
N GLU A 53 -3.66 15.55 -7.47
CA GLU A 53 -2.73 15.43 -8.60
C GLU A 53 -1.35 14.92 -8.14
N LEU A 54 -0.87 15.38 -6.98
CA LEU A 54 0.39 14.91 -6.41
C LEU A 54 0.35 13.40 -6.10
N GLY A 55 -0.78 12.90 -5.58
CA GLY A 55 -0.97 11.48 -5.31
C GLY A 55 -0.88 10.64 -6.58
N VAL A 56 -1.55 11.07 -7.64
CA VAL A 56 -1.51 10.41 -8.96
C VAL A 56 -0.13 10.52 -9.59
N TRP A 57 0.49 11.70 -9.55
CA TRP A 57 1.80 11.93 -10.13
C TRP A 57 2.89 11.04 -9.51
N ILE A 58 2.93 10.94 -8.18
CA ILE A 58 3.92 10.10 -7.51
C ILE A 58 3.63 8.60 -7.70
N GLY A 59 2.35 8.23 -7.81
CA GLY A 59 1.94 6.89 -8.22
C GLY A 59 2.45 6.54 -9.62
N LYS A 60 2.38 7.49 -10.56
CA LYS A 60 2.97 7.33 -11.90
C LYS A 60 4.48 7.11 -11.85
N MET A 61 5.21 7.87 -11.01
CA MET A 61 6.65 7.65 -10.81
C MET A 61 6.95 6.23 -10.29
N LEU A 62 6.12 5.71 -9.39
CA LEU A 62 6.27 4.33 -8.91
C LEU A 62 5.97 3.33 -10.03
N GLY A 63 4.92 3.56 -10.82
CA GLY A 63 4.59 2.76 -12.00
C GLY A 63 5.73 2.71 -13.02
N GLU A 64 6.37 3.83 -13.33
CA GLU A 64 7.53 3.90 -14.22
C GLU A 64 8.72 3.05 -13.71
N ARG A 65 8.92 2.99 -12.40
CA ARG A 65 9.91 2.08 -11.81
C ARG A 65 9.55 0.61 -11.97
N MET A 66 8.27 0.34 -12.06
CA MET A 66 7.70 -1.00 -12.19
C MET A 66 7.40 -1.37 -13.65
N LYS A 67 7.77 -0.54 -14.64
CA LYS A 67 7.39 -0.71 -16.04
C LYS A 67 7.75 -2.07 -16.66
N ASP A 68 8.76 -2.76 -16.12
CA ASP A 68 9.18 -4.09 -16.58
C ASP A 68 8.45 -5.23 -15.84
N VAL A 69 7.64 -4.91 -14.84
CA VAL A 69 6.79 -5.87 -14.13
C VAL A 69 5.65 -6.29 -15.07
N ARG A 70 5.42 -7.59 -15.15
CA ARG A 70 4.36 -8.17 -15.97
C ARG A 70 3.46 -9.04 -15.13
N GLY A 71 2.23 -9.21 -15.59
CA GLY A 71 1.26 -10.12 -14.98
C GLY A 71 0.59 -9.57 -13.73
N ILE A 72 0.58 -8.26 -13.52
CA ILE A 72 -0.33 -7.61 -12.56
C ILE A 72 -1.68 -7.47 -13.25
N ASP A 73 -2.71 -8.12 -12.73
CA ASP A 73 -4.04 -8.15 -13.32
C ASP A 73 -4.92 -7.01 -12.78
N CYS A 74 -4.80 -6.72 -11.47
CA CYS A 74 -5.54 -5.65 -10.83
C CYS A 74 -4.78 -5.01 -9.67
N ILE A 75 -5.22 -3.81 -9.32
CA ILE A 75 -4.66 -2.97 -8.27
C ILE A 75 -5.72 -2.79 -7.18
N ILE A 76 -5.38 -3.18 -5.96
CA ILE A 76 -6.25 -3.00 -4.78
C ILE A 76 -5.64 -1.93 -3.89
N PRO A 77 -6.23 -0.75 -3.76
CA PRO A 77 -5.80 0.24 -2.79
C PRO A 77 -6.18 -0.19 -1.36
N VAL A 78 -5.25 -0.08 -0.42
CA VAL A 78 -5.57 -0.28 1.00
C VAL A 78 -6.66 0.71 1.41
N PRO A 79 -7.82 0.24 1.92
CA PRO A 79 -8.92 1.12 2.23
C PRO A 79 -8.67 1.94 3.49
N LEU A 80 -9.20 3.16 3.50
CA LEU A 80 -9.38 3.96 4.71
C LEU A 80 -10.67 3.55 5.42
N HIS A 81 -10.71 3.78 6.74
CA HIS A 81 -11.99 3.73 7.44
C HIS A 81 -12.92 4.84 6.93
N PRO A 82 -14.24 4.59 6.74
CA PRO A 82 -15.16 5.56 6.15
C PRO A 82 -15.14 6.95 6.81
N GLU A 83 -15.04 7.01 8.13
CA GLU A 83 -14.93 8.29 8.85
C GLU A 83 -13.67 9.08 8.47
N ARG A 84 -12.56 8.38 8.24
CA ARG A 84 -11.30 9.02 7.82
C ARG A 84 -11.36 9.47 6.38
N GLU A 85 -11.94 8.66 5.52
CA GLU A 85 -12.12 9.00 4.12
C GLU A 85 -13.04 10.20 3.99
N LYS A 86 -14.16 10.24 4.73
CA LYS A 86 -15.06 11.41 4.80
C LYS A 86 -14.35 12.67 5.30
N LYS A 87 -13.50 12.54 6.33
CA LYS A 87 -12.73 13.69 6.89
C LYS A 87 -11.64 14.17 5.93
N ARG A 88 -11.01 13.27 5.18
CA ARG A 88 -9.90 13.57 4.26
C ARG A 88 -10.40 13.96 2.87
N GLY A 89 -11.56 13.45 2.47
CA GLY A 89 -12.18 13.64 1.16
C GLY A 89 -11.70 12.66 0.09
N PHE A 90 -10.68 11.84 0.38
CA PHE A 90 -10.11 10.86 -0.57
C PHE A 90 -9.28 9.78 0.12
N ASN A 91 -9.04 8.69 -0.60
CA ASN A 91 -8.09 7.64 -0.21
C ASN A 91 -6.76 7.84 -0.96
N GLN A 92 -5.66 8.09 -0.25
CA GLN A 92 -4.34 8.30 -0.86
C GLN A 92 -3.82 7.07 -1.59
N ALA A 93 -4.09 5.85 -1.08
CA ALA A 93 -3.69 4.62 -1.75
C ALA A 93 -4.40 4.46 -3.10
N PHE A 94 -5.65 4.91 -3.21
CA PHE A 94 -6.39 4.93 -4.47
C PHE A 94 -5.74 5.87 -5.49
N LEU A 95 -5.34 7.08 -5.09
CA LEU A 95 -4.65 8.03 -5.98
C LEU A 95 -3.31 7.48 -6.47
N ILE A 96 -2.52 6.87 -5.58
CA ILE A 96 -1.26 6.23 -5.92
C ILE A 96 -1.51 5.08 -6.89
N GLY A 97 -2.51 4.23 -6.61
CA GLY A 97 -2.93 3.12 -7.48
C GLY A 97 -3.35 3.59 -8.86
N THR A 98 -4.07 4.72 -8.95
CA THR A 98 -4.45 5.35 -10.21
C THR A 98 -3.23 5.76 -11.03
N GLY A 99 -2.24 6.35 -10.38
CA GLY A 99 -0.96 6.69 -11.02
C GLY A 99 -0.22 5.45 -11.54
N ILE A 100 -0.13 4.38 -10.75
CA ILE A 100 0.49 3.12 -11.16
C ILE A 100 -0.26 2.50 -12.35
N ALA A 101 -1.60 2.44 -12.28
CA ALA A 101 -2.45 1.89 -13.35
C ALA A 101 -2.24 2.62 -14.67
N SER A 102 -2.00 3.93 -14.65
CA SER A 102 -1.75 4.71 -15.88
C SER A 102 -0.49 4.29 -16.63
N VAL A 103 0.44 3.58 -15.97
CA VAL A 103 1.70 3.11 -16.57
C VAL A 103 1.66 1.61 -16.85
N LEU A 104 1.24 0.80 -15.87
CA LEU A 104 1.27 -0.65 -16.00
C LEU A 104 0.04 -1.21 -16.73
N GLY A 105 -1.03 -0.42 -16.80
CA GLY A 105 -2.36 -0.94 -17.07
C GLY A 105 -2.96 -1.61 -15.84
N GLY A 106 -3.97 -2.43 -16.04
CA GLY A 106 -4.71 -3.09 -14.97
C GLY A 106 -5.88 -2.25 -14.45
N ARG A 107 -6.89 -2.95 -13.96
CA ARG A 107 -8.06 -2.32 -13.36
C ARG A 107 -7.82 -2.03 -11.88
N ILE A 108 -8.49 -1.04 -11.35
CA ILE A 108 -8.45 -0.70 -9.94
C ILE A 108 -9.72 -1.23 -9.29
N GLU A 109 -9.55 -2.02 -8.23
CA GLU A 109 -10.62 -2.71 -7.51
C GLU A 109 -10.69 -2.23 -6.06
N PRO A 110 -11.28 -1.07 -5.78
CA PRO A 110 -11.30 -0.48 -4.44
C PRO A 110 -12.27 -1.18 -3.48
N GLU A 111 -13.26 -1.93 -4.00
CA GLU A 111 -14.31 -2.57 -3.22
C GLU A 111 -13.96 -3.98 -2.75
N VAL A 112 -12.81 -4.53 -3.14
CA VAL A 112 -12.37 -5.89 -2.75
C VAL A 112 -12.04 -5.98 -1.27
N LEU A 113 -11.49 -4.91 -0.70
CA LEU A 113 -11.21 -4.80 0.74
C LEU A 113 -12.00 -3.63 1.33
N LYS A 114 -12.54 -3.84 2.54
CA LYS A 114 -13.20 -2.81 3.35
C LYS A 114 -12.52 -2.71 4.70
N ARG A 115 -12.32 -1.49 5.18
CA ARG A 115 -11.80 -1.27 6.53
C ARG A 115 -12.96 -1.01 7.49
N VAL A 116 -13.17 -1.93 8.43
CA VAL A 116 -14.32 -1.91 9.35
C VAL A 116 -13.98 -1.37 10.74
N VAL A 117 -12.68 -1.37 11.13
CA VAL A 117 -12.23 -0.84 12.42
C VAL A 117 -11.42 0.44 12.28
N ASN A 118 -11.80 1.49 13.02
CA ASN A 118 -11.06 2.74 13.09
C ASN A 118 -9.95 2.68 14.14
N THR A 119 -8.81 2.10 13.79
CA THR A 119 -7.68 1.82 14.70
C THR A 119 -6.90 3.04 15.19
N SER A 120 -7.27 4.28 14.83
CA SER A 120 -6.46 5.48 15.15
C SER A 120 -6.89 6.26 16.39
N SER A 121 -8.02 5.94 16.97
CA SER A 121 -8.57 6.72 18.11
C SER A 121 -8.05 6.29 19.49
N GLN A 122 -7.21 5.26 19.55
CA GLN A 122 -6.80 4.68 20.82
C GLN A 122 -5.33 5.00 21.15
N THR A 123 -5.09 6.24 21.55
CA THR A 123 -3.79 6.71 22.06
C THR A 123 -3.44 6.17 23.45
N GLY A 124 -3.98 5.03 23.87
CA GLY A 124 -3.76 4.45 25.21
C GLY A 124 -3.55 2.93 25.25
N LEU A 125 -3.61 2.22 24.13
CA LEU A 125 -3.49 0.76 24.14
C LEU A 125 -2.02 0.28 24.06
N GLU A 126 -1.72 -0.78 24.82
CA GLU A 126 -0.44 -1.49 24.79
C GLU A 126 -0.17 -2.14 23.41
N ARG A 127 1.12 -2.40 23.11
CA ARG A 127 1.56 -2.92 21.80
C ARG A 127 0.85 -4.22 21.36
N GLY A 128 0.50 -5.12 22.30
CA GLY A 128 -0.18 -6.39 22.02
C GLY A 128 -1.61 -6.19 21.51
N GLN A 129 -2.39 -5.35 22.19
CA GLN A 129 -3.78 -5.05 21.80
C GLN A 129 -3.89 -4.31 20.46
N ARG A 130 -2.82 -3.62 20.01
CA ARG A 130 -2.77 -2.99 18.68
C ARG A 130 -2.62 -4.00 17.54
N ALA A 131 -1.93 -5.12 17.78
CA ALA A 131 -1.76 -6.16 16.78
C ALA A 131 -3.07 -6.93 16.56
N ASP A 132 -3.77 -7.30 17.62
CA ASP A 132 -5.05 -8.02 17.55
C ASP A 132 -6.14 -7.15 16.90
N ASN A 133 -6.24 -5.89 17.31
CA ASN A 133 -7.19 -4.93 16.71
C ASN A 133 -6.88 -4.62 15.22
N MET A 134 -5.65 -4.86 14.75
CA MET A 134 -5.32 -4.68 13.35
C MET A 134 -5.68 -5.90 12.51
N ALA A 135 -5.64 -7.10 13.07
CA ALA A 135 -6.00 -8.34 12.37
C ALA A 135 -7.48 -8.33 11.94
N GLU A 136 -8.36 -7.76 12.75
CA GLU A 136 -9.82 -7.67 12.49
C GLU A 136 -10.21 -6.35 11.80
N ALA A 137 -9.24 -5.55 11.35
CA ALA A 137 -9.51 -4.22 10.82
C ALA A 137 -10.07 -4.22 9.40
N PHE A 138 -9.95 -5.33 8.67
CA PHE A 138 -10.37 -5.44 7.27
C PHE A 138 -11.30 -6.61 7.06
N GLU A 139 -12.17 -6.48 6.05
CA GLU A 139 -13.08 -7.53 5.58
C GLU A 139 -13.06 -7.57 4.05
N LEU A 140 -13.39 -8.73 3.49
CA LEU A 140 -13.61 -8.87 2.05
C LEU A 140 -14.93 -8.19 1.63
N GLY A 141 -14.86 -7.48 0.52
CA GLY A 141 -16.01 -6.96 -0.18
C GLY A 141 -16.36 -7.79 -1.42
N ASP A 142 -16.45 -7.15 -2.60
CA ASP A 142 -16.68 -7.83 -3.86
C ASP A 142 -15.38 -8.44 -4.41
N THR A 143 -15.32 -9.78 -4.45
CA THR A 143 -14.12 -10.55 -4.83
C THR A 143 -14.24 -11.28 -6.16
N VAL A 144 -15.40 -11.23 -6.83
CA VAL A 144 -15.68 -12.01 -8.05
C VAL A 144 -14.65 -11.73 -9.16
N GLN A 145 -14.19 -10.50 -9.24
CA GLN A 145 -13.26 -10.05 -10.28
C GLN A 145 -11.78 -10.38 -10.02
N VAL A 146 -11.43 -10.93 -8.84
CA VAL A 146 -10.02 -11.09 -8.44
C VAL A 146 -9.60 -12.53 -8.16
N GLU A 147 -10.49 -13.49 -8.31
CA GLU A 147 -10.13 -14.92 -8.23
C GLU A 147 -9.08 -15.28 -9.29
N GLY A 148 -8.03 -15.97 -8.86
CA GLY A 148 -6.91 -16.37 -9.72
C GLY A 148 -5.98 -15.24 -10.19
N CYS A 149 -6.27 -13.99 -9.82
CA CYS A 149 -5.51 -12.83 -10.26
C CYS A 149 -4.19 -12.64 -9.48
N HIS A 150 -3.24 -11.98 -10.14
CA HIS A 150 -2.11 -11.38 -9.47
C HIS A 150 -2.45 -9.93 -9.12
N VAL A 151 -2.63 -9.69 -7.84
CA VAL A 151 -3.05 -8.42 -7.26
C VAL A 151 -1.83 -7.58 -6.87
N LEU A 152 -1.87 -6.29 -7.16
CA LEU A 152 -0.97 -5.29 -6.58
C LEU A 152 -1.70 -4.55 -5.46
N LEU A 153 -1.40 -4.89 -4.20
CA LEU A 153 -1.91 -4.16 -3.05
C LEU A 153 -1.11 -2.86 -2.87
N VAL A 154 -1.78 -1.72 -2.84
CA VAL A 154 -1.14 -0.39 -2.78
C VAL A 154 -1.40 0.29 -1.45
N ASP A 155 -0.33 0.76 -0.79
CA ASP A 155 -0.40 1.60 0.42
C ASP A 155 0.52 2.84 0.26
N ASP A 156 0.41 3.81 1.16
CA ASP A 156 1.30 4.98 1.13
C ASP A 156 2.67 4.67 1.76
N VAL A 157 2.70 4.09 2.95
CA VAL A 157 3.93 3.76 3.68
C VAL A 157 3.82 2.43 4.41
N VAL A 158 4.77 1.55 4.17
CA VAL A 158 4.93 0.31 4.94
C VAL A 158 5.96 0.53 6.03
N THR A 159 5.51 0.47 7.29
CA THR A 159 6.37 0.56 8.48
C THR A 159 6.59 -0.82 9.11
N SER A 160 5.77 -1.26 10.03
CA SER A 160 5.84 -2.59 10.64
C SER A 160 5.24 -3.70 9.79
N GLY A 161 4.59 -3.36 8.66
CA GLY A 161 3.86 -4.32 7.83
C GLY A 161 2.51 -4.77 8.40
N ALA A 162 2.09 -4.27 9.57
CA ALA A 162 0.86 -4.72 10.23
C ALA A 162 -0.40 -4.53 9.35
N THR A 163 -0.51 -3.40 8.64
CA THR A 163 -1.60 -3.15 7.68
C THR A 163 -1.59 -4.17 6.55
N ILE A 164 -0.42 -4.43 5.99
CA ILE A 164 -0.27 -5.40 4.89
C ILE A 164 -0.62 -6.80 5.37
N ARG A 165 -0.14 -7.23 6.56
CA ARG A 165 -0.50 -8.53 7.14
C ARG A 165 -2.02 -8.68 7.30
N ALA A 166 -2.68 -7.67 7.83
CA ALA A 166 -4.14 -7.70 8.00
C ALA A 166 -4.90 -7.79 6.67
N CYS A 167 -4.46 -7.04 5.65
CA CYS A 167 -5.02 -7.17 4.29
C CYS A 167 -4.75 -8.56 3.69
N MET A 168 -3.55 -9.12 3.90
CA MET A 168 -3.19 -10.46 3.42
C MET A 168 -4.02 -11.56 4.06
N MET A 169 -4.36 -11.46 5.36
CA MET A 169 -5.25 -12.41 6.02
C MET A 169 -6.60 -12.52 5.31
N GLU A 170 -7.13 -11.39 4.82
CA GLU A 170 -8.38 -11.38 4.06
C GLU A 170 -8.17 -11.84 2.62
N LEU A 171 -7.19 -11.30 1.90
CA LEU A 171 -6.94 -11.64 0.49
C LEU A 171 -6.60 -13.13 0.31
N SER A 172 -5.93 -13.76 1.28
CA SER A 172 -5.60 -15.20 1.22
C SER A 172 -6.83 -16.13 1.22
N LYS A 173 -8.01 -15.63 1.60
CA LYS A 173 -9.28 -16.36 1.52
C LYS A 173 -9.79 -16.48 0.07
N ILE A 174 -9.29 -15.64 -0.84
CA ILE A 174 -9.68 -15.64 -2.25
C ILE A 174 -8.90 -16.71 -2.99
N LYS A 175 -9.61 -17.59 -3.69
CA LYS A 175 -9.01 -18.73 -4.38
C LYS A 175 -8.01 -18.29 -5.46
N GLY A 176 -6.76 -18.78 -5.35
CA GLY A 176 -5.73 -18.61 -6.37
C GLY A 176 -5.18 -17.19 -6.51
N VAL A 177 -5.51 -16.28 -5.58
CA VAL A 177 -4.95 -14.92 -5.59
C VAL A 177 -3.46 -14.97 -5.27
N ARG A 178 -2.68 -14.18 -6.00
CA ARG A 178 -1.27 -13.89 -5.71
C ARG A 178 -1.15 -12.41 -5.42
N VAL A 179 -0.33 -12.00 -4.46
CA VAL A 179 -0.26 -10.62 -4.03
C VAL A 179 1.18 -10.11 -4.07
N SER A 180 1.37 -8.99 -4.75
CA SER A 180 2.53 -8.11 -4.60
C SER A 180 2.09 -6.82 -3.92
N VAL A 181 3.02 -6.10 -3.32
CA VAL A 181 2.73 -4.83 -2.64
C VAL A 181 3.51 -3.70 -3.28
N ALA A 182 2.89 -2.53 -3.39
CA ALA A 182 3.55 -1.29 -3.79
C ALA A 182 3.27 -0.18 -2.77
N CYS A 183 4.29 0.58 -2.39
CA CYS A 183 4.16 1.72 -1.50
C CYS A 183 5.14 2.84 -1.88
N LEU A 184 4.88 4.07 -1.46
CA LEU A 184 5.80 5.17 -1.67
C LEU A 184 7.03 5.04 -0.79
N GLY A 185 6.82 4.71 0.48
CA GLY A 185 7.89 4.63 1.46
C GLY A 185 7.91 3.33 2.24
N LYS A 186 9.13 2.81 2.50
CA LYS A 186 9.36 1.68 3.38
C LYS A 186 10.26 2.08 4.54
N SER A 187 9.87 1.76 5.78
CA SER A 187 10.72 1.98 6.95
C SER A 187 11.93 1.05 6.94
N GLY A 188 13.09 1.57 7.40
CA GLY A 188 14.37 0.86 7.33
C GLY A 188 14.60 -0.22 8.40
N SER A 189 13.66 -0.42 9.31
CA SER A 189 13.79 -1.36 10.44
C SER A 189 12.58 -2.28 10.47
N ILE A 190 12.62 -3.31 9.68
CA ILE A 190 11.81 -4.51 9.85
C ILE A 190 12.75 -5.70 9.74
#